data_07c3e1bb16b9b00a96cb31d2c279df96
#
_entry.id   07c3e1bb16b9b00a96cb31d2c279df96
#
_cell.length_a   1.000
_cell.length_b   1.000
_cell.length_c   1.000
_cell.angle_alpha   90.00
_cell.angle_beta   90.00
_cell.angle_gamma   90.00
#
_symmetry.space_group_name_H-M   'P 1'
#
loop_
_entity.id
_entity.type
_entity.pdbx_description
1 polymer ?
#
loop_
_entity_poly.entity_id
_entity_poly.type
_entity_poly.pdbx_seq_one_letter_code
_entity_poly.pdbx_strand_id
1 'polypeptide(L)'
;KKAVAVVFDTRQHEGAEGNGYAVYLWDITLQAFADSLGIAQGTSADLAAHDGNANTFALYETKETASPMAEAVFDLWCYGQSAYVPSVAQMRLLYTIRETVNPVIEQCGGDPLPLTDGDCWYWTSTEVAEQETAKAWLYSMGSGAIQETPKTQAHKVRPIITINR
;
A
#
# COMPACT_ATOMS: atom_id res chain seq x y z
N LYS A 1 0.22 -5.17 25.60
CA LYS A 1 -0.19 -4.60 24.31
C LYS A 1 0.09 -5.60 23.20
N LYS A 2 -0.80 -5.66 22.22
CA LYS A 2 -0.61 -6.49 21.03
C LYS A 2 0.08 -5.67 19.95
N ALA A 3 1.01 -6.29 19.21
CA ALA A 3 1.56 -5.69 18.02
C ALA A 3 0.46 -5.55 16.96
N VAL A 4 0.50 -4.47 16.18
CA VAL A 4 -0.41 -4.25 15.06
C VAL A 4 0.35 -4.21 13.73
N ALA A 5 1.66 -4.02 13.78
CA ALA A 5 2.51 -3.94 12.60
C ALA A 5 3.91 -4.45 12.92
N VAL A 6 4.65 -4.82 11.90
CA VAL A 6 6.02 -5.33 12.00
C VAL A 6 6.94 -4.43 11.17
N VAL A 7 8.02 -3.95 11.78
CA VAL A 7 9.02 -3.14 11.08
C VAL A 7 9.70 -4.00 10.01
N PHE A 8 9.71 -3.51 8.77
CA PHE A 8 10.36 -4.21 7.67
C PHE A 8 11.47 -3.40 6.99
N ASP A 9 11.55 -2.11 7.25
CA ASP A 9 12.62 -1.26 6.73
C ASP A 9 12.96 -0.21 7.78
N THR A 10 14.26 -0.02 8.04
CA THR A 10 14.76 0.96 9.01
C THR A 10 15.64 2.02 8.37
N ARG A 11 15.66 2.07 7.04
CA ARG A 11 16.47 3.03 6.29
C ARG A 11 15.68 4.28 5.96
N GLN A 12 16.38 5.40 5.89
CA GLN A 12 15.82 6.61 5.33
C GLN A 12 16.02 6.59 3.81
N HIS A 13 14.96 6.84 3.06
CA HIS A 13 14.99 6.89 1.60
C HIS A 13 14.93 8.33 1.13
N GLU A 14 15.61 8.65 0.03
CA GLU A 14 15.62 9.99 -0.52
C GLU A 14 14.19 10.43 -0.89
N GLY A 15 13.78 11.61 -0.45
CA GLY A 15 12.46 12.17 -0.70
C GLY A 15 11.34 11.56 0.12
N ALA A 16 11.63 10.56 0.97
CA ALA A 16 10.63 9.91 1.80
C ALA A 16 10.57 10.56 3.19
N GLU A 17 9.39 10.54 3.78
CA GLU A 17 9.21 10.94 5.17
C GLU A 17 9.65 9.81 6.10
N GLY A 18 10.18 10.18 7.28
CA GLY A 18 10.49 9.23 8.33
C GLY A 18 11.75 8.41 8.10
N ASN A 19 11.94 7.39 8.92
CA ASN A 19 13.16 6.60 9.01
C ASN A 19 12.93 5.11 8.75
N GLY A 20 11.83 4.75 8.14
CA GLY A 20 11.52 3.37 7.83
C GLY A 20 10.02 3.11 7.77
N TYR A 21 9.68 1.83 7.66
CA TYR A 21 8.30 1.40 7.47
C TYR A 21 7.98 0.17 8.30
N ALA A 22 6.71 0.06 8.69
CA ALA A 22 6.16 -1.15 9.30
C ALA A 22 4.93 -1.60 8.52
N VAL A 23 4.77 -2.92 8.39
CA VAL A 23 3.64 -3.52 7.67
C VAL A 23 2.61 -4.03 8.66
N TYR A 24 1.33 -3.79 8.38
CA TYR A 24 0.23 -4.29 9.18
C TYR A 24 0.17 -5.82 9.12
N LEU A 25 -0.42 -6.41 10.17
CA LEU A 25 -0.47 -7.86 10.34
C LEU A 25 -1.48 -8.54 9.41
N TRP A 26 -2.46 -7.79 8.87
CA TRP A 26 -3.54 -8.36 8.07
C TRP A 26 -3.77 -7.57 6.81
N ASP A 27 -4.33 -8.25 5.80
CA ASP A 27 -4.85 -7.61 4.62
C ASP A 27 -6.17 -6.91 4.93
N ILE A 28 -6.42 -5.80 4.24
CA ILE A 28 -7.79 -5.31 4.05
C ILE A 28 -8.35 -6.04 2.83
N THR A 29 -9.50 -6.66 3.01
CA THR A 29 -10.16 -7.40 1.93
C THR A 29 -10.73 -6.45 0.89
N LEU A 30 -10.87 -6.94 -0.27
CA LEU A 30 -11.28 -6.37 -1.55
C LEU A 30 -11.86 -4.96 -1.50
N GLN A 31 -11.02 -3.97 -1.84
CA GLN A 31 -11.41 -2.56 -1.96
C GLN A 31 -11.05 -2.06 -3.35
N ALA A 32 -11.85 -1.13 -3.87
CA ALA A 32 -11.52 -0.44 -5.10
C ALA A 32 -10.56 0.72 -4.83
N PHE A 33 -9.73 1.03 -5.80
CA PHE A 33 -8.87 2.22 -5.79
C PHE A 33 -9.74 3.49 -5.87
N ALA A 34 -10.75 3.46 -6.74
CA ALA A 34 -11.73 4.53 -6.90
C ALA A 34 -13.10 3.95 -7.24
N ASP A 35 -14.17 4.68 -6.89
CA ASP A 35 -15.54 4.28 -7.20
C ASP A 35 -15.90 4.44 -8.67
N SER A 36 -15.22 5.35 -9.37
CA SER A 36 -15.52 5.62 -10.77
C SER A 36 -14.25 5.93 -11.55
N LEU A 37 -14.31 5.79 -12.87
CA LEU A 37 -13.24 6.19 -13.77
C LEU A 37 -13.46 7.63 -14.26
N GLY A 38 -12.41 8.24 -14.78
CA GLY A 38 -12.45 9.57 -15.39
C GLY A 38 -11.79 10.67 -14.58
N ILE A 39 -11.37 10.39 -13.34
CA ILE A 39 -10.78 11.39 -12.45
C ILE A 39 -9.37 10.97 -12.06
N ALA A 40 -8.37 11.81 -12.38
CA ALA A 40 -7.03 11.69 -11.84
C ALA A 40 -7.05 12.18 -10.39
N GLN A 41 -6.45 11.42 -9.48
CA GLN A 41 -6.57 11.66 -8.04
C GLN A 41 -5.32 12.27 -7.42
N GLY A 42 -4.36 12.70 -8.23
CA GLY A 42 -3.21 13.48 -7.76
C GLY A 42 -2.12 12.67 -7.09
N THR A 43 -2.10 11.35 -7.26
CA THR A 43 -0.98 10.55 -6.76
C THR A 43 0.23 10.72 -7.67
N SER A 44 1.43 10.46 -7.14
CA SER A 44 2.62 10.39 -7.95
C SER A 44 2.55 9.16 -8.86
N ALA A 45 2.89 9.32 -10.13
CA ALA A 45 3.00 8.21 -11.08
C ALA A 45 4.45 7.67 -11.16
N ASP A 46 5.35 8.17 -10.33
CA ASP A 46 6.75 7.75 -10.28
C ASP A 46 6.87 6.40 -9.59
N LEU A 47 7.27 5.38 -10.33
CA LEU A 47 7.42 4.02 -9.81
C LEU A 47 8.57 3.87 -8.80
N ALA A 48 9.44 4.86 -8.69
CA ALA A 48 10.56 4.85 -7.75
C ALA A 48 10.30 5.64 -6.47
N ALA A 49 9.16 6.34 -6.37
CA ALA A 49 8.88 7.23 -5.25
C ALA A 49 8.31 6.46 -4.05
N HIS A 50 8.78 6.82 -2.85
CA HIS A 50 8.32 6.26 -1.57
C HIS A 50 7.25 7.17 -0.95
N ASP A 51 6.15 7.36 -1.65
CA ASP A 51 5.18 8.40 -1.37
C ASP A 51 3.75 7.88 -1.09
N GLY A 52 3.64 6.64 -0.65
CA GLY A 52 2.33 6.03 -0.38
C GLY A 52 1.47 6.84 0.59
N ASN A 53 2.09 7.46 1.61
CA ASN A 53 1.36 8.29 2.56
C ASN A 53 0.71 9.50 1.87
N ALA A 54 1.49 10.25 1.10
CA ALA A 54 0.98 11.40 0.35
C ALA A 54 -0.04 10.98 -0.71
N ASN A 55 0.20 9.86 -1.40
CA ASN A 55 -0.74 9.32 -2.38
C ASN A 55 -2.08 8.96 -1.74
N THR A 56 -2.05 8.25 -0.62
CA THR A 56 -3.28 7.85 0.08
C THR A 56 -4.07 9.07 0.54
N PHE A 57 -3.39 10.09 1.03
CA PHE A 57 -4.03 11.34 1.42
C PHE A 57 -4.68 12.03 0.22
N ALA A 58 -4.00 12.06 -0.93
CA ALA A 58 -4.56 12.63 -2.16
C ALA A 58 -5.82 11.88 -2.61
N LEU A 59 -5.81 10.56 -2.52
CA LEU A 59 -6.98 9.74 -2.82
C LEU A 59 -8.14 10.05 -1.87
N TYR A 60 -7.84 10.17 -0.59
CA TYR A 60 -8.85 10.48 0.43
C TYR A 60 -9.46 11.87 0.23
N GLU A 61 -8.67 12.85 -0.19
CA GLU A 61 -9.13 14.22 -0.40
C GLU A 61 -9.88 14.45 -1.72
N THR A 62 -9.79 13.54 -2.67
CA THR A 62 -10.45 13.71 -3.98
C THR A 62 -11.96 13.68 -3.77
N LYS A 63 -12.63 14.77 -4.15
CA LYS A 63 -14.08 14.92 -3.95
C LYS A 63 -14.91 14.37 -5.10
N GLU A 64 -14.34 14.34 -6.30
CA GLU A 64 -15.05 13.97 -7.53
C GLU A 64 -15.28 12.46 -7.64
N THR A 65 -14.48 11.68 -6.93
CA THR A 65 -14.65 10.22 -6.81
C THR A 65 -14.13 9.78 -5.46
N ALA A 66 -14.82 8.84 -4.82
CA ALA A 66 -14.36 8.28 -3.56
C ALA A 66 -13.28 7.21 -3.80
N SER A 67 -12.40 7.02 -2.83
CA SER A 67 -11.43 5.93 -2.81
C SER A 67 -11.75 5.00 -1.66
N PRO A 68 -12.47 3.89 -1.90
CA PRO A 68 -12.81 2.94 -0.83
C PRO A 68 -11.59 2.43 -0.08
N MET A 69 -10.48 2.13 -0.77
CA MET A 69 -9.29 1.65 -0.09
C MET A 69 -8.63 2.72 0.79
N ALA A 70 -8.64 3.98 0.37
CA ALA A 70 -8.09 5.07 1.18
C ALA A 70 -8.93 5.29 2.44
N GLU A 71 -10.25 5.27 2.31
CA GLU A 71 -11.16 5.38 3.46
C GLU A 71 -10.93 4.25 4.46
N ALA A 72 -10.75 3.02 3.96
CA ALA A 72 -10.52 1.86 4.82
C ALA A 72 -9.22 1.97 5.63
N VAL A 73 -8.13 2.44 5.02
CA VAL A 73 -6.85 2.56 5.74
C VAL A 73 -6.84 3.74 6.71
N PHE A 74 -7.61 4.81 6.45
CA PHE A 74 -7.70 5.95 7.36
C PHE A 74 -8.30 5.57 8.72
N ASP A 75 -9.08 4.52 8.78
CA ASP A 75 -9.64 4.02 10.04
C ASP A 75 -8.61 3.27 10.90
N LEU A 76 -7.43 2.99 10.36
CA LEU A 76 -6.39 2.24 11.06
C LEU A 76 -5.39 3.20 11.69
N TRP A 77 -5.68 3.71 12.89
CA TRP A 77 -4.79 4.60 13.62
C TRP A 77 -3.83 3.82 14.52
N CYS A 78 -2.57 4.20 14.48
CA CYS A 78 -1.53 3.62 15.31
C CYS A 78 -0.46 4.69 15.59
N TYR A 79 -0.14 4.87 16.86
CA TYR A 79 0.90 5.83 17.28
C TYR A 79 0.70 7.25 16.74
N GLY A 80 -0.55 7.70 16.71
CA GLY A 80 -0.87 9.07 16.30
C GLY A 80 -0.89 9.31 14.80
N GLN A 81 -0.86 8.26 14.00
CA GLN A 81 -0.95 8.36 12.54
C GLN A 81 -1.83 7.26 11.97
N SER A 82 -2.44 7.52 10.82
CA SER A 82 -3.17 6.49 10.08
C SER A 82 -2.20 5.65 9.26
N ALA A 83 -2.61 4.41 8.99
CA ALA A 83 -1.95 3.60 7.98
C ALA A 83 -2.23 4.17 6.60
N TYR A 84 -1.49 3.70 5.60
CA TYR A 84 -1.71 4.11 4.23
C TYR A 84 -1.43 2.96 3.25
N VAL A 85 -1.86 3.16 2.01
CA VAL A 85 -1.62 2.20 0.93
C VAL A 85 -0.20 2.44 0.39
N PRO A 86 0.66 1.41 0.36
CA PRO A 86 2.02 1.58 -0.13
C PRO A 86 2.08 2.01 -1.60
N SER A 87 3.10 2.77 -1.97
CA SER A 87 3.44 2.98 -3.37
C SER A 87 4.06 1.71 -3.98
N VAL A 88 4.22 1.69 -5.31
CA VAL A 88 4.91 0.57 -5.99
C VAL A 88 6.30 0.35 -5.39
N ALA A 89 7.08 1.42 -5.19
CA ALA A 89 8.43 1.32 -4.63
C ALA A 89 8.42 0.74 -3.21
N GLN A 90 7.46 1.12 -2.38
CA GLN A 90 7.34 0.60 -1.01
C GLN A 90 6.90 -0.87 -1.00
N MET A 91 6.01 -1.26 -1.92
CA MET A 91 5.64 -2.68 -2.08
C MET A 91 6.85 -3.51 -2.52
N ARG A 92 7.72 -2.95 -3.35
CA ARG A 92 8.95 -3.63 -3.78
C ARG A 92 9.89 -3.89 -2.60
N LEU A 93 10.04 -2.93 -1.69
CA LEU A 93 10.82 -3.13 -0.47
C LEU A 93 10.23 -4.29 0.36
N LEU A 94 8.93 -4.28 0.56
CA LEU A 94 8.25 -5.33 1.30
C LEU A 94 8.40 -6.69 0.62
N TYR A 95 8.26 -6.74 -0.69
CA TYR A 95 8.45 -7.96 -1.48
C TYR A 95 9.83 -8.58 -1.25
N THR A 96 10.89 -7.77 -1.31
CA THR A 96 12.26 -8.27 -1.18
C THR A 96 12.57 -8.85 0.20
N ILE A 97 11.84 -8.43 1.24
CA ILE A 97 12.10 -8.85 2.63
C ILE A 97 11.00 -9.79 3.17
N ARG A 98 10.00 -10.16 2.37
CA ARG A 98 8.82 -10.86 2.88
C ARG A 98 9.12 -12.19 3.55
N GLU A 99 10.11 -12.93 3.09
CA GLU A 99 10.50 -14.21 3.71
C GLU A 99 11.07 -14.01 5.12
N THR A 100 11.73 -12.89 5.36
CA THR A 100 12.27 -12.54 6.68
C THR A 100 11.18 -12.01 7.60
N VAL A 101 10.23 -11.24 7.05
CA VAL A 101 9.16 -10.58 7.82
C VAL A 101 8.05 -11.56 8.21
N ASN A 102 7.73 -12.52 7.34
CA ASN A 102 6.61 -13.43 7.55
C ASN A 102 6.66 -14.20 8.88
N PRO A 103 7.80 -14.77 9.32
CA PRO A 103 7.85 -15.43 10.61
C PRO A 103 7.50 -14.49 11.78
N VAL A 104 7.89 -13.23 11.69
CA VAL A 104 7.56 -12.24 12.73
C VAL A 104 6.07 -11.88 12.69
N ILE A 105 5.50 -11.74 11.50
CA ILE A 105 4.06 -11.53 11.34
C ILE A 105 3.27 -12.68 11.98
N GLU A 106 3.67 -13.92 11.71
CA GLU A 106 3.02 -15.10 12.28
C GLU A 106 3.16 -15.16 13.81
N GLN A 107 4.33 -14.83 14.36
CA GLN A 107 4.54 -14.76 15.81
C GLN A 107 3.63 -13.72 16.46
N CYS A 108 3.29 -12.66 15.75
CA CYS A 108 2.36 -11.62 16.22
C CYS A 108 0.89 -11.98 15.99
N GLY A 109 0.60 -13.16 15.45
CA GLY A 109 -0.78 -13.59 15.17
C GLY A 109 -1.37 -13.04 13.88
N GLY A 110 -0.54 -12.51 12.99
CA GLY A 110 -0.98 -11.96 11.72
C GLY A 110 -0.94 -12.97 10.57
N ASP A 111 -1.37 -12.53 9.41
CA ASP A 111 -1.37 -13.32 8.18
C ASP A 111 -0.09 -13.06 7.38
N PRO A 112 0.71 -14.09 7.08
CA PRO A 112 1.93 -13.88 6.29
C PRO A 112 1.60 -13.38 4.88
N LEU A 113 2.56 -12.66 4.29
CA LEU A 113 2.46 -12.22 2.91
C LEU A 113 2.62 -13.44 1.98
N PRO A 114 1.92 -13.45 0.82
CA PRO A 114 2.09 -14.55 -0.14
C PRO A 114 3.54 -14.69 -0.59
N LEU A 115 3.97 -15.94 -0.78
CA LEU A 115 5.29 -16.28 -1.31
C LEU A 115 5.21 -16.90 -2.71
N THR A 116 4.01 -17.21 -3.18
CA THR A 116 3.75 -17.85 -4.46
C THR A 116 2.65 -17.10 -5.21
N ASP A 117 2.35 -17.51 -6.44
CA ASP A 117 1.46 -16.78 -7.34
C ASP A 117 -0.04 -16.93 -7.02
N GLY A 118 -0.43 -17.64 -5.97
CA GLY A 118 -1.85 -17.75 -5.58
C GLY A 118 -2.29 -16.56 -4.71
N ASP A 119 -3.39 -15.90 -5.10
CA ASP A 119 -4.00 -14.80 -4.33
C ASP A 119 -2.99 -13.76 -3.83
N CYS A 120 -2.14 -13.30 -4.72
CA CYS A 120 -0.94 -12.52 -4.38
C CYS A 120 -0.99 -11.05 -4.84
N TRP A 121 -2.08 -10.61 -5.45
CA TRP A 121 -2.17 -9.26 -6.03
C TRP A 121 -2.76 -8.27 -5.04
N TYR A 122 -2.07 -7.12 -4.90
CA TYR A 122 -2.43 -6.03 -3.99
C TYR A 122 -2.49 -4.71 -4.74
N TRP A 123 -3.42 -3.85 -4.36
CA TRP A 123 -3.38 -2.47 -4.80
C TRP A 123 -2.11 -1.77 -4.28
N THR A 124 -1.54 -0.93 -5.13
CA THR A 124 -0.64 0.14 -4.69
C THR A 124 -1.40 1.45 -4.74
N SER A 125 -0.81 2.51 -4.20
CA SER A 125 -1.37 3.87 -4.28
C SER A 125 -0.86 4.66 -5.49
N THR A 126 -0.17 4.02 -6.43
CA THR A 126 0.45 4.69 -7.58
C THR A 126 -0.45 4.57 -8.81
N GLU A 127 -0.93 5.70 -9.32
CA GLU A 127 -1.67 5.74 -10.58
C GLU A 127 -0.71 5.51 -11.75
N VAL A 128 -1.24 5.00 -12.87
CA VAL A 128 -0.44 4.74 -14.07
C VAL A 128 -0.22 6.06 -14.83
N ALA A 129 1.04 6.38 -15.12
CA ALA A 129 1.40 7.59 -15.88
C ALA A 129 0.65 7.65 -17.21
N GLU A 130 0.10 8.81 -17.53
CA GLU A 130 -0.70 9.08 -18.73
C GLU A 130 -2.06 8.37 -18.76
N GLN A 131 -2.39 7.56 -17.74
CA GLN A 131 -3.65 6.85 -17.59
C GLN A 131 -4.25 7.04 -16.21
N GLU A 132 -3.93 8.14 -15.54
CA GLU A 132 -4.31 8.41 -14.15
C GLU A 132 -5.83 8.46 -13.95
N THR A 133 -6.57 8.78 -15.01
CA THR A 133 -8.05 8.82 -14.93
C THR A 133 -8.69 7.43 -14.95
N ALA A 134 -7.94 6.39 -15.30
CA ALA A 134 -8.50 5.06 -15.55
C ALA A 134 -7.80 3.93 -14.80
N LYS A 135 -6.49 4.00 -14.60
CA LYS A 135 -5.70 2.85 -14.13
C LYS A 135 -4.73 3.21 -13.02
N ALA A 136 -4.50 2.22 -12.16
CA ALA A 136 -3.47 2.24 -11.15
C ALA A 136 -2.75 0.88 -11.13
N TRP A 137 -1.63 0.80 -10.39
CA TRP A 137 -0.79 -0.39 -10.39
C TRP A 137 -1.19 -1.37 -9.29
N LEU A 138 -1.35 -2.65 -9.68
CA LEU A 138 -1.29 -3.76 -8.74
C LEU A 138 0.15 -4.24 -8.59
N TYR A 139 0.44 -4.82 -7.45
CA TYR A 139 1.73 -5.45 -7.16
C TYR A 139 1.52 -6.91 -6.75
N SER A 140 2.28 -7.84 -7.36
CA SER A 140 2.22 -9.24 -6.99
C SER A 140 3.24 -9.54 -5.88
N MET A 141 2.76 -9.97 -4.72
CA MET A 141 3.65 -10.47 -3.66
C MET A 141 4.21 -11.85 -3.98
N GLY A 142 3.67 -12.54 -4.97
CA GLY A 142 4.19 -13.84 -5.40
C GLY A 142 5.39 -13.75 -6.32
N SER A 143 5.41 -12.76 -7.23
CA SER A 143 6.42 -12.67 -8.29
C SER A 143 7.17 -11.35 -8.35
N GLY A 144 6.68 -10.30 -7.69
CA GLY A 144 7.23 -8.95 -7.82
C GLY A 144 6.79 -8.22 -9.09
N ALA A 145 5.89 -8.80 -9.87
CA ALA A 145 5.36 -8.16 -11.08
C ALA A 145 4.36 -7.05 -10.73
N ILE A 146 4.23 -6.08 -11.61
CA ILE A 146 3.21 -5.04 -11.52
C ILE A 146 2.26 -5.15 -12.71
N GLN A 147 1.02 -4.70 -12.54
CA GLN A 147 -0.01 -4.80 -13.56
C GLN A 147 -0.88 -3.55 -13.57
N GLU A 148 -1.01 -2.94 -14.74
CA GLU A 148 -1.98 -1.86 -14.94
C GLU A 148 -3.39 -2.41 -14.78
N THR A 149 -4.21 -1.75 -13.96
CA THR A 149 -5.51 -2.29 -13.59
C THR A 149 -6.53 -1.16 -13.50
N PRO A 150 -7.75 -1.36 -14.05
CA PRO A 150 -8.82 -0.37 -13.87
C PRO A 150 -9.07 -0.07 -12.40
N LYS A 151 -9.15 1.21 -12.07
CA LYS A 151 -9.23 1.68 -10.67
C LYS A 151 -10.50 1.22 -9.94
N THR A 152 -11.52 0.81 -10.68
CA THR A 152 -12.79 0.34 -10.10
C THR A 152 -12.81 -1.13 -9.74
N GLN A 153 -11.75 -1.88 -10.06
CA GLN A 153 -11.66 -3.29 -9.62
C GLN A 153 -11.33 -3.38 -8.14
N ALA A 154 -11.88 -4.37 -7.48
CA ALA A 154 -11.62 -4.61 -6.07
C ALA A 154 -10.44 -5.58 -5.87
N HIS A 155 -9.47 -5.18 -5.07
CA HIS A 155 -8.31 -6.00 -4.73
C HIS A 155 -7.93 -5.80 -3.27
N LYS A 156 -7.05 -6.66 -2.76
CA LYS A 156 -6.54 -6.56 -1.39
C LYS A 156 -5.62 -5.37 -1.23
N VAL A 157 -5.51 -4.90 0.00
CA VAL A 157 -4.54 -3.89 0.43
C VAL A 157 -3.81 -4.42 1.65
N ARG A 158 -2.48 -4.32 1.66
CA ARG A 158 -1.70 -4.53 2.88
C ARG A 158 -1.18 -3.16 3.34
N PRO A 159 -1.79 -2.57 4.36
CA PRO A 159 -1.39 -1.24 4.83
C PRO A 159 0.00 -1.23 5.43
N ILE A 160 0.67 -0.09 5.33
CA ILE A 160 1.93 0.17 6.03
C ILE A 160 1.82 1.48 6.80
N ILE A 161 2.77 1.71 7.70
CA ILE A 161 2.96 2.99 8.39
C ILE A 161 4.40 3.43 8.27
N THR A 162 4.63 4.74 8.36
CA THR A 162 5.95 5.33 8.42
C THR A 162 6.45 5.33 9.86
N ILE A 163 7.72 5.02 10.05
CA ILE A 163 8.36 5.06 11.36
C ILE A 163 9.12 6.37 11.47
N ASN A 164 8.88 7.09 12.56
CA ASN A 164 9.61 8.30 12.92
C ASN A 164 10.38 8.05 14.20
N ARG A 165 11.65 8.42 14.21
CA ARG A 165 12.51 8.31 15.38
C ARG A 165 12.82 9.69 15.95
#